data_1f4fbe06221c2bac38802bc15eb44b0e
#
_entry.id   1f4fbe06221c2bac38802bc15eb44b0e
#
_cell.length_a   1.000
_cell.length_b   1.000
_cell.length_c   1.000
_cell.angle_alpha   90.00
_cell.angle_beta   90.00
_cell.angle_gamma   90.00
#
_symmetry.space_group_name_H-M   'P 1'
#
loop_
_entity.id
_entity.type
_entity.pdbx_description
1 polymer ?
#
loop_
_entity_poly.entity_id
_entity_poly.type
_entity_poly.pdbx_seq_one_letter_code
_entity_poly.pdbx_strand_id
1 'polypeptide(L)'
;MNNKFFKRTISAFISAFLIISNSAVFAETNDIFVLPSDCISKSDENKDTRIIIELEDSPLLSYSEKINTYSNVPDFLSSKEAKEIEQRLDQNRKSVKKSLVQSGMDFTVKREYSTIMNGLAVEANIADLEAIKQTDGVKEAFVAEFYSLPEPIDTYSSGGVSAIGGDIAGDLGFTGKNSAVAILDTGLDLSHPAFSSVNSPKYSKEDIESVIKNNKMTIGKLNVSKVYINDKIPYAYDYADVDTNVSGGESHGTHVAGIVGANSGGVVEGVAPDAQLFIMKVFGDSSGGAYDDDILAALDDSVKFGVDVINMSLGSTAGFSESAYKSMREVYNRVKNSGIALYCAAGNEYSSTYENAAGNDLPKATEPDNGVVASPSTYEAALSVASMNNIETTS
;
A
#
# COMPACT_ATOMS: atom_id res chain seq x y z
N MET A 1 18.51 24.68 64.03
CA MET A 1 18.57 25.66 62.92
C MET A 1 18.14 24.97 61.64
N ASN A 2 17.01 25.24 61.34
CA ASN A 2 16.09 25.30 60.19
C ASN A 2 16.43 24.47 58.94
N ASN A 3 15.80 23.28 58.94
CA ASN A 3 15.68 22.35 57.82
C ASN A 3 14.60 22.80 56.77
N LYS A 4 14.07 24.02 56.90
CA LYS A 4 13.06 24.57 55.98
C LYS A 4 13.63 25.41 54.82
N PHE A 5 14.88 25.87 54.94
CA PHE A 5 15.51 26.68 53.90
C PHE A 5 16.06 25.84 52.77
N PHE A 6 16.53 24.62 53.06
CA PHE A 6 17.11 23.72 52.07
C PHE A 6 16.07 23.09 51.14
N LYS A 7 14.84 22.88 51.63
CA LYS A 7 13.75 22.30 50.80
C LYS A 7 13.11 23.32 49.86
N ARG A 8 13.19 24.62 50.15
CA ARG A 8 12.66 25.66 49.24
C ARG A 8 13.59 25.96 48.05
N THR A 9 14.88 25.82 48.24
CA THR A 9 15.88 26.10 47.22
C THR A 9 15.95 24.97 46.17
N ILE A 10 15.76 23.69 46.57
CA ILE A 10 15.73 22.54 45.66
C ILE A 10 14.45 22.56 44.86
N SER A 11 13.31 22.95 45.41
CA SER A 11 12.02 23.03 44.69
C SER A 11 12.03 24.15 43.62
N ALA A 12 12.74 25.25 43.86
CA ALA A 12 12.86 26.34 42.90
C ALA A 12 13.80 26.00 41.70
N PHE A 13 14.83 25.17 41.95
CA PHE A 13 15.72 24.71 40.88
C PHE A 13 15.07 23.65 39.99
N ILE A 14 14.26 22.75 40.53
CA ILE A 14 13.54 21.74 39.73
C ILE A 14 12.41 22.38 38.91
N SER A 15 11.73 23.40 39.45
CA SER A 15 10.73 24.16 38.71
C SER A 15 11.32 25.05 37.59
N ALA A 16 12.54 25.57 37.77
CA ALA A 16 13.20 26.34 36.74
C ALA A 16 13.74 25.45 35.60
N PHE A 17 14.13 24.20 35.89
CA PHE A 17 14.61 23.27 34.86
C PHE A 17 13.46 22.66 34.02
N LEU A 18 12.24 22.55 34.58
CA LEU A 18 11.06 22.09 33.86
C LEU A 18 10.39 23.19 33.01
N ILE A 19 10.69 24.48 33.27
CA ILE A 19 10.16 25.58 32.45
C ILE A 19 11.05 25.89 31.25
N ILE A 20 12.33 25.49 31.28
CA ILE A 20 13.23 25.70 30.14
C ILE A 20 13.15 24.58 29.10
N SER A 21 12.58 23.40 29.43
CA SER A 21 12.40 22.29 28.48
C SER A 21 11.10 22.34 27.68
N ASN A 22 10.21 23.31 27.91
CA ASN A 22 8.93 23.44 27.18
C ASN A 22 8.81 24.67 26.28
N SER A 23 9.92 25.28 25.92
CA SER A 23 9.96 26.30 24.87
C SER A 23 10.91 25.89 23.74
N ALA A 24 10.86 24.62 23.32
CA ALA A 24 11.16 24.30 21.95
C ALA A 24 10.00 24.88 21.12
N VAL A 25 10.17 26.11 20.69
CA VAL A 25 9.47 26.66 19.54
C VAL A 25 9.78 25.68 18.42
N PHE A 26 8.82 24.84 18.04
CA PHE A 26 8.83 24.24 16.72
C PHE A 26 8.73 25.42 15.75
N ALA A 27 9.87 25.92 15.32
CA ALA A 27 9.91 26.59 14.04
C ALA A 27 9.39 25.54 13.06
N GLU A 28 8.25 25.80 12.40
CA GLU A 28 7.92 25.17 11.15
C GLU A 28 9.08 25.50 10.19
N THR A 29 10.10 24.65 10.20
CA THR A 29 10.99 24.58 9.06
C THR A 29 10.18 23.85 8.01
N ASN A 30 9.65 24.61 7.06
CA ASN A 30 9.26 24.12 5.74
C ASN A 30 10.54 23.68 4.99
N ASP A 31 11.37 22.90 5.62
CA ASP A 31 12.43 22.17 4.95
C ASP A 31 11.78 20.95 4.30
N ILE A 32 11.18 21.22 3.14
CA ILE A 32 10.96 20.23 2.11
C ILE A 32 12.31 19.57 1.91
N PHE A 33 12.45 18.32 2.31
CA PHE A 33 13.58 17.48 1.95
C PHE A 33 13.45 17.21 0.44
N VAL A 34 13.82 18.21 -0.35
CA VAL A 34 14.05 18.05 -1.78
C VAL A 34 15.31 17.19 -1.83
N LEU A 35 15.20 15.96 -2.35
CA LEU A 35 16.39 15.25 -2.80
C LEU A 35 17.18 16.25 -3.65
N PRO A 36 18.44 16.54 -3.29
CA PRO A 36 19.22 17.49 -4.08
C PRO A 36 19.16 17.04 -5.54
N SER A 37 18.92 17.98 -6.45
CA SER A 37 18.95 17.76 -7.89
C SER A 37 20.25 17.08 -8.37
N ASP A 38 21.25 17.08 -7.53
CA ASP A 38 22.58 16.50 -7.71
C ASP A 38 22.61 14.96 -7.49
N CYS A 39 21.53 14.34 -6.98
CA CYS A 39 21.42 12.88 -6.84
C CYS A 39 20.97 12.20 -8.13
N ILE A 40 20.45 12.94 -9.10
CA ILE A 40 20.14 12.43 -10.43
C ILE A 40 21.47 12.46 -11.22
N SER A 41 21.99 11.29 -11.54
CA SER A 41 23.20 11.22 -12.38
C SER A 41 22.88 11.82 -13.76
N LYS A 42 23.83 12.51 -14.39
CA LYS A 42 23.65 13.08 -15.75
C LYS A 42 23.28 12.02 -16.81
N SER A 43 23.43 10.73 -16.50
CA SER A 43 22.99 9.63 -17.34
C SER A 43 21.48 9.37 -17.28
N ASP A 44 20.77 9.90 -16.25
CA ASP A 44 19.36 9.66 -16.04
C ASP A 44 18.45 10.79 -16.56
N GLU A 45 19.05 11.93 -16.99
CA GLU A 45 18.32 13.12 -17.45
C GLU A 45 17.47 12.91 -18.73
N ASN A 46 17.57 11.77 -19.42
CA ASN A 46 16.80 11.46 -20.63
C ASN A 46 16.16 10.06 -20.57
N LYS A 47 15.85 9.57 -19.39
CA LYS A 47 15.22 8.26 -19.24
C LYS A 47 13.71 8.42 -19.04
N ASP A 48 12.93 7.63 -19.78
CA ASP A 48 11.51 7.48 -19.50
C ASP A 48 11.34 6.76 -18.18
N THR A 49 10.46 7.30 -17.34
CA THR A 49 10.17 6.79 -16.00
C THR A 49 8.69 6.89 -15.71
N ARG A 50 8.22 6.19 -14.68
CA ARG A 50 6.85 6.30 -14.21
C ARG A 50 6.73 7.50 -13.29
N ILE A 51 5.81 8.41 -13.61
CA ILE A 51 5.51 9.62 -12.84
C ILE A 51 4.06 9.56 -12.38
N ILE A 52 3.85 9.74 -11.08
CA ILE A 52 2.53 9.89 -10.48
C ILE A 52 2.21 11.37 -10.41
N ILE A 53 1.00 11.74 -10.86
CA ILE A 53 0.51 13.12 -10.93
C ILE A 53 -0.79 13.18 -10.12
N GLU A 54 -0.77 13.84 -8.95
CA GLU A 54 -1.97 14.16 -8.18
C GLU A 54 -2.54 15.49 -8.67
N LEU A 55 -3.87 15.54 -8.85
CA LEU A 55 -4.59 16.74 -9.27
C LEU A 55 -5.17 17.48 -8.06
N GLU A 56 -5.46 18.78 -8.26
CA GLU A 56 -5.95 19.68 -7.20
C GLU A 56 -7.32 19.26 -6.63
N ASP A 57 -8.23 18.76 -7.49
CA ASP A 57 -9.56 18.35 -7.05
C ASP A 57 -9.49 17.08 -6.18
N SER A 58 -10.18 17.14 -5.05
CA SER A 58 -10.20 16.07 -4.05
C SER A 58 -10.78 14.76 -4.59
N PRO A 59 -10.21 13.60 -4.28
CA PRO A 59 -10.73 12.28 -4.66
C PRO A 59 -12.03 11.93 -3.93
N LEU A 60 -12.69 10.85 -4.37
CA LEU A 60 -13.99 10.42 -3.83
C LEU A 60 -13.99 10.21 -2.31
N LEU A 61 -12.94 9.61 -1.74
CA LEU A 61 -12.85 9.39 -0.30
C LEU A 61 -12.66 10.65 0.55
N SER A 62 -12.41 11.79 -0.06
CA SER A 62 -12.35 13.08 0.65
C SER A 62 -13.74 13.67 0.97
N TYR A 63 -14.81 13.09 0.43
CA TYR A 63 -16.20 13.54 0.67
C TYR A 63 -16.82 12.84 1.89
N SER A 64 -16.15 12.87 3.05
CA SER A 64 -16.54 12.16 4.27
C SER A 64 -17.96 12.49 4.75
N GLU A 65 -18.41 13.74 4.65
CA GLU A 65 -19.78 14.14 5.02
C GLU A 65 -20.82 13.41 4.17
N LYS A 66 -20.54 13.22 2.88
CA LYS A 66 -21.41 12.47 1.96
C LYS A 66 -21.35 10.97 2.25
N ILE A 67 -20.14 10.42 2.42
CA ILE A 67 -19.93 9.00 2.75
C ILE A 67 -20.73 8.61 3.98
N ASN A 68 -20.73 9.45 5.02
CA ASN A 68 -21.44 9.21 6.28
C ASN A 68 -22.98 9.15 6.13
N THR A 69 -23.54 9.52 4.99
CA THR A 69 -24.98 9.35 4.69
C THR A 69 -25.32 7.97 4.13
N TYR A 70 -24.32 7.15 3.83
CA TYR A 70 -24.45 5.80 3.31
C TYR A 70 -24.08 4.76 4.36
N SER A 71 -24.48 3.49 4.15
CA SER A 71 -24.20 2.41 5.09
C SER A 71 -22.70 2.08 5.20
N ASN A 72 -21.99 2.23 4.09
CA ASN A 72 -20.56 1.95 3.98
C ASN A 72 -19.97 2.68 2.75
N VAL A 73 -18.66 2.63 2.59
CA VAL A 73 -17.94 3.24 1.46
C VAL A 73 -18.35 2.66 0.10
N PRO A 74 -18.43 1.33 -0.11
CA PRO A 74 -18.89 0.76 -1.38
C PRO A 74 -20.29 1.22 -1.80
N ASP A 75 -21.24 1.38 -0.88
CA ASP A 75 -22.58 1.89 -1.18
C ASP A 75 -22.51 3.34 -1.70
N PHE A 76 -21.68 4.18 -1.08
CA PHE A 76 -21.43 5.54 -1.58
C PHE A 76 -20.81 5.50 -2.98
N LEU A 77 -19.74 4.75 -3.19
CA LEU A 77 -19.01 4.70 -4.47
C LEU A 77 -19.92 4.21 -5.61
N SER A 78 -20.90 3.35 -5.33
CA SER A 78 -21.88 2.87 -6.32
C SER A 78 -23.03 3.87 -6.58
N SER A 79 -23.15 4.93 -5.77
CA SER A 79 -24.25 5.88 -5.80
C SER A 79 -24.23 6.79 -7.04
N LYS A 80 -25.38 7.42 -7.31
CA LYS A 80 -25.48 8.45 -8.35
C LYS A 80 -24.59 9.67 -8.03
N GLU A 81 -24.53 10.04 -6.76
CA GLU A 81 -23.72 11.17 -6.30
C GLU A 81 -22.22 10.96 -6.56
N ALA A 82 -21.69 9.78 -6.20
CA ALA A 82 -20.31 9.44 -6.49
C ALA A 82 -20.01 9.42 -8.00
N LYS A 83 -20.94 8.92 -8.81
CA LYS A 83 -20.81 8.95 -10.28
C LYS A 83 -20.77 10.37 -10.86
N GLU A 84 -21.52 11.30 -10.31
CA GLU A 84 -21.48 12.72 -10.72
C GLU A 84 -20.13 13.37 -10.35
N ILE A 85 -19.60 13.05 -9.16
CA ILE A 85 -18.26 13.48 -8.74
C ILE A 85 -17.20 12.86 -9.68
N GLU A 86 -17.26 11.56 -9.92
CA GLU A 86 -16.33 10.83 -10.81
C GLU A 86 -16.30 11.46 -12.23
N GLN A 87 -17.44 11.82 -12.79
CA GLN A 87 -17.51 12.48 -14.09
C GLN A 87 -16.77 13.84 -14.09
N ARG A 88 -16.86 14.62 -13.01
CA ARG A 88 -16.13 15.87 -12.88
C ARG A 88 -14.61 15.61 -12.77
N LEU A 89 -14.20 14.65 -11.95
CA LEU A 89 -12.78 14.26 -11.80
C LEU A 89 -12.20 13.76 -13.13
N ASP A 90 -12.99 13.01 -13.91
CA ASP A 90 -12.60 12.57 -15.25
C ASP A 90 -12.38 13.75 -16.23
N GLN A 91 -13.21 14.81 -16.14
CA GLN A 91 -13.02 16.03 -16.92
C GLN A 91 -11.72 16.74 -16.54
N ASN A 92 -11.38 16.79 -15.24
CA ASN A 92 -10.14 17.40 -14.77
C ASN A 92 -8.92 16.64 -15.30
N ARG A 93 -8.90 15.29 -15.18
CA ARG A 93 -7.84 14.48 -15.75
C ARG A 93 -7.69 14.70 -17.27
N LYS A 94 -8.79 14.80 -18.00
CA LYS A 94 -8.77 15.11 -19.43
C LYS A 94 -8.19 16.49 -19.72
N SER A 95 -8.52 17.49 -18.89
CA SER A 95 -7.99 18.85 -19.04
C SER A 95 -6.48 18.87 -18.86
N VAL A 96 -5.98 18.26 -17.77
CA VAL A 96 -4.55 18.20 -17.50
C VAL A 96 -3.80 17.43 -18.59
N LYS A 97 -4.29 16.26 -19.03
CA LYS A 97 -3.71 15.53 -20.16
C LYS A 97 -3.62 16.39 -21.42
N LYS A 98 -4.65 17.18 -21.71
CA LYS A 98 -4.64 18.10 -22.84
C LYS A 98 -3.58 19.19 -22.69
N SER A 99 -3.43 19.77 -21.49
CA SER A 99 -2.41 20.78 -21.21
C SER A 99 -0.99 20.23 -21.40
N LEU A 100 -0.72 19.01 -20.89
CA LEU A 100 0.56 18.33 -21.07
C LEU A 100 0.90 18.11 -22.55
N VAL A 101 -0.06 17.63 -23.36
CA VAL A 101 0.13 17.47 -24.80
C VAL A 101 0.38 18.83 -25.50
N GLN A 102 -0.34 19.88 -25.10
CA GLN A 102 -0.17 21.24 -25.67
C GLN A 102 1.19 21.85 -25.34
N SER A 103 1.79 21.45 -24.22
CA SER A 103 3.15 21.85 -23.83
C SER A 103 4.24 21.06 -24.59
N GLY A 104 3.85 20.15 -25.46
CA GLY A 104 4.78 19.36 -26.28
C GLY A 104 5.37 18.14 -25.59
N MET A 105 4.81 17.73 -24.43
CA MET A 105 5.26 16.55 -23.70
C MET A 105 4.78 15.27 -24.40
N ASP A 106 5.67 14.29 -24.49
CA ASP A 106 5.36 12.91 -24.92
C ASP A 106 5.21 12.02 -23.70
N PHE A 107 4.07 11.37 -23.54
CA PHE A 107 3.78 10.50 -22.41
C PHE A 107 2.74 9.44 -22.73
N THR A 108 2.84 8.33 -22.01
CA THR A 108 1.84 7.25 -22.04
C THR A 108 1.13 7.16 -20.70
N VAL A 109 -0.21 7.24 -20.71
CA VAL A 109 -1.00 7.06 -19.48
C VAL A 109 -1.01 5.57 -19.10
N LYS A 110 -0.53 5.27 -17.91
CA LYS A 110 -0.52 3.91 -17.33
C LYS A 110 -1.77 3.66 -16.51
N ARG A 111 -2.16 4.61 -15.64
CA ARG A 111 -3.29 4.50 -14.70
C ARG A 111 -4.05 5.81 -14.56
N GLU A 112 -5.31 5.72 -14.18
CA GLU A 112 -6.14 6.83 -13.74
C GLU A 112 -6.81 6.47 -12.41
N TYR A 113 -6.74 7.38 -11.45
CA TYR A 113 -7.28 7.20 -10.09
C TYR A 113 -8.36 8.22 -9.80
N SER A 114 -9.32 7.85 -8.95
CA SER A 114 -10.37 8.77 -8.51
C SER A 114 -10.86 8.54 -7.09
N THR A 115 -10.61 7.34 -6.52
CA THR A 115 -11.18 6.97 -5.22
C THR A 115 -10.27 7.40 -4.08
N ILE A 116 -9.04 6.90 -4.03
CA ILE A 116 -8.05 7.22 -2.98
C ILE A 116 -7.20 8.45 -3.33
N MET A 117 -7.04 8.72 -4.61
CA MET A 117 -6.35 9.87 -5.17
C MET A 117 -7.09 10.32 -6.44
N ASN A 118 -7.14 11.61 -6.73
CA ASN A 118 -7.52 12.08 -8.06
C ASN A 118 -6.26 12.35 -8.84
N GLY A 119 -5.94 11.49 -9.81
CA GLY A 119 -4.65 11.60 -10.50
C GLY A 119 -4.46 10.65 -11.65
N LEU A 120 -3.22 10.66 -12.13
CA LEU A 120 -2.72 9.88 -13.26
C LEU A 120 -1.38 9.25 -12.88
N ALA A 121 -1.09 8.07 -13.41
CA ALA A 121 0.27 7.62 -13.57
C ALA A 121 0.61 7.63 -15.06
N VAL A 122 1.74 8.20 -15.39
CA VAL A 122 2.22 8.31 -16.77
C VAL A 122 3.64 7.77 -16.88
N GLU A 123 3.98 7.24 -18.03
CA GLU A 123 5.37 6.99 -18.42
C GLU A 123 5.80 8.16 -19.32
N ALA A 124 6.80 8.90 -18.88
CA ALA A 124 7.28 10.11 -19.52
C ALA A 124 8.77 10.34 -19.22
N ASN A 125 9.39 11.26 -19.95
CA ASN A 125 10.77 11.62 -19.67
C ASN A 125 10.90 12.31 -18.31
N ILE A 126 11.87 11.88 -17.50
CA ILE A 126 12.11 12.46 -16.17
C ILE A 126 12.41 13.97 -16.23
N ALA A 127 12.99 14.45 -17.34
CA ALA A 127 13.25 15.87 -17.54
C ALA A 127 11.96 16.73 -17.59
N ASP A 128 10.82 16.12 -17.90
CA ASP A 128 9.53 16.80 -17.92
C ASP A 128 8.89 16.97 -16.53
N LEU A 129 9.44 16.35 -15.49
CA LEU A 129 8.85 16.33 -14.14
C LEU A 129 8.55 17.73 -13.59
N GLU A 130 9.51 18.66 -13.70
CA GLU A 130 9.31 20.03 -13.21
C GLU A 130 8.27 20.81 -14.04
N ALA A 131 8.19 20.57 -15.34
CA ALA A 131 7.16 21.17 -16.18
C ALA A 131 5.77 20.57 -15.91
N ILE A 132 5.71 19.27 -15.59
CA ILE A 132 4.48 18.60 -15.14
C ILE A 132 3.97 19.25 -13.85
N LYS A 133 4.84 19.44 -12.83
CA LYS A 133 4.50 20.11 -11.57
C LYS A 133 3.94 21.53 -11.74
N GLN A 134 4.38 22.24 -12.78
CA GLN A 134 3.92 23.61 -13.07
C GLN A 134 2.66 23.64 -13.96
N THR A 135 2.13 22.49 -14.36
CA THR A 135 0.94 22.42 -15.19
C THR A 135 -0.31 22.77 -14.36
N ASP A 136 -1.16 23.67 -14.87
CA ASP A 136 -2.40 24.08 -14.20
C ASP A 136 -3.31 22.89 -13.90
N GLY A 137 -3.78 22.79 -12.65
CA GLY A 137 -4.58 21.69 -12.12
C GLY A 137 -3.77 20.52 -11.55
N VAL A 138 -2.44 20.56 -11.60
CA VAL A 138 -1.55 19.60 -10.92
C VAL A 138 -1.26 20.09 -9.51
N LYS A 139 -1.52 19.25 -8.51
CA LYS A 139 -1.22 19.50 -7.09
C LYS A 139 0.19 19.07 -6.74
N GLU A 140 0.59 17.88 -7.16
CA GLU A 140 1.89 17.28 -6.92
C GLU A 140 2.25 16.32 -8.06
N ALA A 141 3.53 16.18 -8.39
CA ALA A 141 4.02 15.15 -9.29
C ALA A 141 5.37 14.62 -8.81
N PHE A 142 5.57 13.31 -8.88
CA PHE A 142 6.78 12.65 -8.41
C PHE A 142 7.03 11.34 -9.15
N VAL A 143 8.28 10.88 -9.12
CA VAL A 143 8.66 9.58 -9.70
C VAL A 143 8.11 8.46 -8.81
N ALA A 144 7.48 7.47 -9.44
CA ALA A 144 6.99 6.28 -8.75
C ALA A 144 8.16 5.48 -8.16
N GLU A 145 8.05 5.10 -6.89
CA GLU A 145 9.03 4.23 -6.24
C GLU A 145 8.95 2.82 -6.83
N PHE A 146 10.09 2.13 -6.85
CA PHE A 146 10.21 0.75 -7.30
C PHE A 146 10.60 -0.14 -6.12
N TYR A 147 9.84 -1.20 -5.91
CA TYR A 147 10.03 -2.19 -4.86
C TYR A 147 10.58 -3.47 -5.46
N SER A 148 11.77 -3.87 -5.04
CA SER A 148 12.38 -5.13 -5.47
C SER A 148 11.59 -6.33 -4.96
N LEU A 149 11.69 -7.46 -5.68
CA LEU A 149 11.15 -8.73 -5.20
C LEU A 149 11.80 -9.08 -3.86
N PRO A 150 10.99 -9.53 -2.88
CA PRO A 150 11.55 -10.04 -1.64
C PRO A 150 12.35 -11.32 -1.90
N GLU A 151 13.51 -11.45 -1.24
CA GLU A 151 14.31 -12.67 -1.32
C GLU A 151 13.52 -13.89 -0.81
N PRO A 152 13.61 -15.04 -1.49
CA PRO A 152 12.99 -16.27 -1.02
C PRO A 152 13.58 -16.69 0.33
N ILE A 153 12.74 -16.90 1.33
CA ILE A 153 13.18 -17.39 2.63
C ILE A 153 12.96 -18.90 2.66
N ASP A 154 14.06 -19.66 2.60
CA ASP A 154 14.08 -21.11 2.76
C ASP A 154 13.96 -21.50 4.24
N THR A 155 12.87 -21.16 4.92
CA THR A 155 12.63 -21.59 6.28
C THR A 155 11.36 -22.41 6.40
N TYR A 156 11.53 -23.68 6.74
CA TYR A 156 10.42 -24.53 7.18
C TYR A 156 10.22 -24.33 8.69
N SER A 157 9.16 -23.63 9.09
CA SER A 157 8.76 -23.59 10.49
C SER A 157 7.40 -24.25 10.68
N SER A 158 7.35 -25.29 11.52
CA SER A 158 6.09 -25.82 12.04
C SER A 158 5.68 -25.02 13.28
N GLY A 159 4.38 -24.77 13.47
CA GLY A 159 3.88 -24.16 14.70
C GLY A 159 3.73 -22.63 14.67
N GLY A 160 3.91 -21.97 13.53
CA GLY A 160 3.76 -20.50 13.41
C GLY A 160 2.38 -19.99 13.80
N VAL A 161 1.31 -20.69 13.45
CA VAL A 161 -0.07 -20.32 13.80
C VAL A 161 -0.26 -20.36 15.32
N SER A 162 0.21 -21.40 16.00
CA SER A 162 0.12 -21.52 17.48
C SER A 162 0.99 -20.49 18.20
N ALA A 163 2.15 -20.14 17.64
CA ALA A 163 3.05 -19.13 18.24
C ALA A 163 2.40 -17.75 18.38
N ILE A 164 1.46 -17.41 17.49
CA ILE A 164 0.71 -16.15 17.51
C ILE A 164 -0.70 -16.30 18.11
N GLY A 165 -1.07 -17.48 18.61
CA GLY A 165 -2.40 -17.78 19.17
C GLY A 165 -3.49 -17.91 18.12
N GLY A 166 -3.14 -18.18 16.85
CA GLY A 166 -4.11 -18.35 15.77
C GLY A 166 -4.99 -19.59 15.93
N ASP A 167 -4.45 -20.66 16.50
CA ASP A 167 -5.19 -21.86 16.90
C ASP A 167 -6.25 -21.54 17.96
N ILE A 168 -5.91 -20.74 18.98
CA ILE A 168 -6.86 -20.30 20.01
C ILE A 168 -7.98 -19.45 19.38
N ALA A 169 -7.66 -18.56 18.45
CA ALA A 169 -8.65 -17.76 17.73
C ALA A 169 -9.59 -18.67 16.92
N GLY A 170 -9.05 -19.68 16.22
CA GLY A 170 -9.81 -20.69 15.48
C GLY A 170 -10.75 -21.49 16.36
N ASP A 171 -10.29 -21.97 17.52
CA ASP A 171 -11.10 -22.70 18.52
C ASP A 171 -12.25 -21.83 19.07
N LEU A 172 -12.06 -20.53 19.15
CA LEU A 172 -13.09 -19.57 19.53
C LEU A 172 -14.06 -19.22 18.37
N GLY A 173 -13.85 -19.76 17.17
CA GLY A 173 -14.68 -19.55 15.99
C GLY A 173 -14.27 -18.38 15.10
N PHE A 174 -13.13 -17.74 15.36
CA PHE A 174 -12.59 -16.67 14.52
C PHE A 174 -11.75 -17.25 13.38
N THR A 175 -12.42 -17.70 12.34
CA THR A 175 -11.80 -18.38 11.17
C THR A 175 -11.69 -17.48 9.93
N GLY A 176 -11.99 -16.19 10.05
CA GLY A 176 -12.05 -15.26 8.92
C GLY A 176 -13.38 -15.37 8.13
N LYS A 177 -14.38 -16.07 8.65
CA LYS A 177 -15.70 -16.20 8.02
C LYS A 177 -16.33 -14.82 7.77
N ASN A 178 -16.92 -14.64 6.57
CA ASN A 178 -17.48 -13.37 6.11
C ASN A 178 -16.47 -12.21 6.03
N SER A 179 -15.18 -12.49 5.93
CA SER A 179 -14.16 -11.49 5.68
C SER A 179 -13.48 -11.66 4.32
N ALA A 180 -12.95 -10.57 3.81
CA ALA A 180 -12.23 -10.50 2.54
C ALA A 180 -10.88 -9.83 2.76
N VAL A 181 -9.80 -10.47 2.32
CA VAL A 181 -8.43 -9.99 2.42
C VAL A 181 -7.87 -9.78 1.03
N ALA A 182 -7.42 -8.56 0.72
CA ALA A 182 -6.64 -8.31 -0.49
C ALA A 182 -5.16 -8.60 -0.21
N ILE A 183 -4.56 -9.39 -1.08
CA ILE A 183 -3.14 -9.75 -1.06
C ILE A 183 -2.47 -9.01 -2.23
N LEU A 184 -1.72 -7.96 -1.92
CA LEU A 184 -0.93 -7.20 -2.89
C LEU A 184 0.50 -7.77 -2.87
N ASP A 185 0.79 -8.66 -3.85
CA ASP A 185 2.01 -9.47 -3.83
C ASP A 185 2.40 -9.94 -5.25
N THR A 186 3.23 -10.97 -5.37
CA THR A 186 3.74 -11.55 -6.63
C THR A 186 2.71 -12.41 -7.37
N GLY A 187 1.52 -12.62 -6.82
CA GLY A 187 0.45 -13.43 -7.42
C GLY A 187 0.15 -14.69 -6.62
N LEU A 188 -0.43 -15.70 -7.30
CA LEU A 188 -0.89 -16.94 -6.66
C LEU A 188 -0.82 -18.11 -7.64
N ASP A 189 -0.36 -19.27 -7.18
CA ASP A 189 -0.62 -20.55 -7.86
C ASP A 189 -2.09 -20.93 -7.69
N LEU A 190 -2.89 -20.59 -8.70
CA LEU A 190 -4.33 -20.89 -8.72
C LEU A 190 -4.64 -22.39 -8.77
N SER A 191 -3.67 -23.24 -9.09
CA SER A 191 -3.82 -24.69 -9.14
C SER A 191 -3.65 -25.35 -7.76
N HIS A 192 -3.13 -24.63 -6.78
CA HIS A 192 -2.87 -25.17 -5.45
C HIS A 192 -4.19 -25.49 -4.71
N PRO A 193 -4.37 -26.75 -4.22
CA PRO A 193 -5.66 -27.20 -3.68
C PRO A 193 -6.13 -26.44 -2.42
N ALA A 194 -5.23 -25.79 -1.70
CA ALA A 194 -5.58 -25.01 -0.51
C ALA A 194 -6.42 -23.75 -0.79
N PHE A 195 -6.59 -23.39 -2.05
CA PHE A 195 -7.38 -22.21 -2.46
C PHE A 195 -8.64 -22.58 -3.27
N SER A 196 -9.10 -23.81 -3.17
CA SER A 196 -10.22 -24.34 -3.97
C SER A 196 -11.59 -24.01 -3.41
N SER A 197 -11.73 -23.79 -2.11
CA SER A 197 -13.03 -23.61 -1.46
C SER A 197 -12.95 -22.75 -0.18
N VAL A 198 -14.10 -22.21 0.19
CA VAL A 198 -14.31 -21.45 1.43
C VAL A 198 -15.71 -21.74 1.97
N ASN A 199 -15.85 -21.75 3.29
CA ASN A 199 -17.15 -21.86 3.95
C ASN A 199 -17.80 -20.49 4.11
N SER A 200 -19.02 -20.32 3.57
CA SER A 200 -19.80 -19.09 3.69
C SER A 200 -19.08 -17.85 3.11
N PRO A 201 -18.92 -17.76 1.79
CA PRO A 201 -18.29 -16.64 1.13
C PRO A 201 -19.04 -15.33 1.42
N LYS A 202 -18.30 -14.21 1.59
CA LYS A 202 -18.81 -12.85 1.73
C LYS A 202 -19.29 -12.30 0.39
N TYR A 203 -18.55 -12.59 -0.67
CA TYR A 203 -18.81 -12.14 -2.03
C TYR A 203 -19.12 -13.33 -2.95
N SER A 204 -20.24 -13.24 -3.65
CA SER A 204 -20.57 -14.11 -4.79
C SER A 204 -19.97 -13.53 -6.09
N LYS A 205 -20.07 -14.28 -7.17
CA LYS A 205 -19.69 -13.80 -8.50
C LYS A 205 -20.53 -12.60 -8.93
N GLU A 206 -21.79 -12.60 -8.60
CA GLU A 206 -22.76 -11.54 -8.90
C GLU A 206 -22.39 -10.24 -8.15
N ASP A 207 -21.90 -10.34 -6.90
CA ASP A 207 -21.43 -9.18 -6.13
C ASP A 207 -20.21 -8.56 -6.80
N ILE A 208 -19.22 -9.36 -7.20
CA ILE A 208 -18.04 -8.89 -7.93
C ILE A 208 -18.43 -8.24 -9.26
N GLU A 209 -19.34 -8.86 -10.03
CA GLU A 209 -19.85 -8.28 -11.27
C GLU A 209 -20.52 -6.93 -11.04
N SER A 210 -21.30 -6.82 -9.97
CA SER A 210 -21.97 -5.58 -9.58
C SER A 210 -20.98 -4.47 -9.27
N VAL A 211 -19.92 -4.76 -8.50
CA VAL A 211 -18.87 -3.77 -8.20
C VAL A 211 -18.17 -3.30 -9.47
N ILE A 212 -17.73 -4.24 -10.33
CA ILE A 212 -17.05 -3.93 -11.59
C ILE A 212 -17.94 -3.10 -12.52
N LYS A 213 -19.24 -3.38 -12.57
CA LYS A 213 -20.20 -2.66 -13.42
C LYS A 213 -20.53 -1.26 -12.92
N ASN A 214 -20.56 -1.07 -11.60
CA ASN A 214 -21.01 0.16 -10.98
C ASN A 214 -19.89 1.18 -10.72
N ASN A 215 -18.63 0.73 -10.73
CA ASN A 215 -17.47 1.56 -10.46
C ASN A 215 -16.54 1.65 -11.67
N LYS A 216 -15.79 2.75 -11.78
CA LYS A 216 -14.69 2.88 -12.73
C LYS A 216 -13.46 2.20 -12.13
N MET A 217 -13.15 0.99 -12.59
CA MET A 217 -11.93 0.29 -12.16
C MET A 217 -10.69 0.96 -12.76
N THR A 218 -9.57 0.95 -12.02
CA THR A 218 -8.29 1.58 -12.44
C THR A 218 -7.69 0.94 -13.69
N ILE A 219 -7.99 -0.33 -13.90
CA ILE A 219 -7.52 -1.16 -15.02
C ILE A 219 -8.51 -1.20 -16.20
N GLY A 220 -9.52 -0.34 -16.17
CA GLY A 220 -10.51 -0.22 -17.25
C GLY A 220 -11.61 -1.27 -17.19
N LYS A 221 -12.05 -1.74 -18.37
CA LYS A 221 -13.17 -2.69 -18.45
C LYS A 221 -12.73 -4.12 -18.16
N LEU A 222 -13.26 -4.68 -17.09
CA LEU A 222 -13.05 -6.06 -16.69
C LEU A 222 -14.20 -6.97 -17.13
N ASN A 223 -13.85 -8.22 -17.44
CA ASN A 223 -14.80 -9.32 -17.60
C ASN A 223 -14.78 -10.18 -16.34
N VAL A 224 -15.88 -10.18 -15.58
CA VAL A 224 -16.01 -10.95 -14.33
C VAL A 224 -15.62 -12.42 -14.51
N SER A 225 -15.97 -13.03 -15.64
CA SER A 225 -15.66 -14.45 -15.90
C SER A 225 -14.16 -14.75 -16.05
N LYS A 226 -13.32 -13.72 -16.17
CA LYS A 226 -11.85 -13.88 -16.24
C LYS A 226 -11.16 -13.59 -14.91
N VAL A 227 -11.78 -12.77 -14.05
CA VAL A 227 -11.19 -12.32 -12.78
C VAL A 227 -11.77 -13.06 -11.57
N TYR A 228 -12.98 -13.62 -11.69
CA TYR A 228 -13.57 -14.50 -10.67
C TYR A 228 -13.10 -15.93 -10.88
N ILE A 229 -12.34 -16.46 -9.95
CA ILE A 229 -11.77 -17.81 -10.04
C ILE A 229 -12.69 -18.83 -9.40
N ASN A 230 -13.02 -18.64 -8.13
CA ASN A 230 -13.93 -19.47 -7.33
C ASN A 230 -14.39 -18.70 -6.08
N ASP A 231 -15.18 -19.32 -5.21
CA ASP A 231 -15.68 -18.69 -3.99
C ASP A 231 -14.56 -18.32 -2.99
N LYS A 232 -13.42 -19.00 -2.99
CA LYS A 232 -12.24 -18.68 -2.16
C LYS A 232 -11.48 -17.48 -2.72
N ILE A 233 -11.38 -17.42 -4.04
CA ILE A 233 -10.69 -16.37 -4.79
C ILE A 233 -11.73 -15.65 -5.67
N PRO A 234 -12.54 -14.72 -5.11
CA PRO A 234 -13.58 -14.03 -5.86
C PRO A 234 -13.03 -13.01 -6.84
N TYR A 235 -11.77 -12.63 -6.68
CA TYR A 235 -11.09 -11.70 -7.58
C TYR A 235 -9.60 -12.00 -7.68
N ALA A 236 -9.08 -12.04 -8.92
CA ALA A 236 -7.67 -12.16 -9.21
C ALA A 236 -7.34 -11.35 -10.46
N TYR A 237 -6.31 -10.48 -10.36
CA TYR A 237 -5.84 -9.65 -11.47
C TYR A 237 -4.39 -9.25 -11.32
N ASP A 238 -3.66 -9.17 -12.43
CA ASP A 238 -2.29 -8.67 -12.52
C ASP A 238 -2.31 -7.17 -12.86
N TYR A 239 -2.03 -6.35 -11.85
CA TYR A 239 -1.96 -4.90 -12.00
C TYR A 239 -0.66 -4.45 -12.66
N ALA A 240 0.44 -5.18 -12.50
CA ALA A 240 1.73 -4.82 -13.06
C ALA A 240 1.78 -5.03 -14.57
N ASP A 241 1.36 -6.21 -15.04
CA ASP A 241 1.39 -6.57 -16.46
C ASP A 241 0.04 -6.33 -17.18
N VAL A 242 -1.00 -5.88 -16.45
CA VAL A 242 -2.33 -5.48 -16.96
C VAL A 242 -3.06 -6.64 -17.64
N ASP A 243 -3.07 -7.79 -16.99
CA ASP A 243 -3.77 -8.96 -17.50
C ASP A 243 -4.44 -9.79 -16.39
N THR A 244 -4.91 -10.98 -16.70
CA THR A 244 -5.58 -11.86 -15.75
C THR A 244 -4.72 -13.05 -15.31
N ASN A 245 -3.44 -13.09 -15.71
CA ASN A 245 -2.51 -14.13 -15.31
C ASN A 245 -1.82 -13.76 -14.01
N VAL A 246 -2.33 -14.23 -12.90
CA VAL A 246 -1.72 -14.01 -11.58
C VAL A 246 -0.78 -15.15 -11.17
N SER A 247 -0.57 -16.15 -12.02
CA SER A 247 0.33 -17.28 -11.78
C SER A 247 1.73 -16.93 -12.31
N GLY A 248 2.44 -16.05 -11.61
CA GLY A 248 3.82 -15.70 -11.93
C GLY A 248 4.82 -16.79 -11.49
N GLY A 249 6.09 -16.65 -11.93
CA GLY A 249 7.17 -17.58 -11.58
C GLY A 249 7.58 -17.53 -10.10
N GLU A 250 7.13 -16.53 -9.35
CA GLU A 250 7.50 -16.29 -7.97
C GLU A 250 6.50 -16.90 -6.99
N SER A 251 7.01 -17.63 -5.99
CA SER A 251 6.18 -18.34 -5.01
C SER A 251 5.77 -17.48 -3.80
N HIS A 252 6.33 -16.28 -3.64
CA HIS A 252 6.16 -15.45 -2.45
C HIS A 252 4.69 -15.15 -2.16
N GLY A 253 3.92 -14.64 -3.12
CA GLY A 253 2.50 -14.35 -2.95
C GLY A 253 1.65 -15.59 -2.65
N THR A 254 2.00 -16.75 -3.24
CA THR A 254 1.35 -18.03 -2.89
C THR A 254 1.59 -18.41 -1.44
N HIS A 255 2.81 -18.22 -0.94
CA HIS A 255 3.16 -18.47 0.46
C HIS A 255 2.43 -17.51 1.40
N VAL A 256 2.44 -16.21 1.10
CA VAL A 256 1.72 -15.18 1.87
C VAL A 256 0.21 -15.48 1.92
N ALA A 257 -0.41 -15.76 0.77
CA ALA A 257 -1.83 -16.12 0.70
C ALA A 257 -2.13 -17.40 1.50
N GLY A 258 -1.18 -18.35 1.51
CA GLY A 258 -1.25 -19.56 2.30
C GLY A 258 -1.28 -19.31 3.81
N ILE A 259 -0.39 -18.46 4.29
CA ILE A 259 -0.35 -18.05 5.71
C ILE A 259 -1.66 -17.35 6.10
N VAL A 260 -2.18 -16.49 5.25
CA VAL A 260 -3.44 -15.78 5.52
C VAL A 260 -4.62 -16.73 5.56
N GLY A 261 -4.80 -17.57 4.51
CA GLY A 261 -6.09 -18.23 4.35
C GLY A 261 -6.09 -19.55 3.61
N ALA A 262 -4.98 -20.32 3.60
CA ALA A 262 -5.02 -21.68 3.06
C ALA A 262 -6.10 -22.51 3.77
N ASN A 263 -6.82 -23.36 3.01
CA ASN A 263 -7.81 -24.28 3.54
C ASN A 263 -7.77 -25.61 2.74
N SER A 264 -7.05 -26.59 3.22
CA SER A 264 -6.92 -27.91 2.58
C SER A 264 -7.36 -29.06 3.47
N GLY A 265 -8.34 -28.82 4.35
CA GLY A 265 -8.92 -29.86 5.20
C GLY A 265 -7.94 -30.41 6.24
N GLY A 266 -7.15 -29.55 6.87
CA GLY A 266 -6.24 -29.91 7.96
C GLY A 266 -4.83 -30.30 7.51
N VAL A 267 -4.52 -30.28 6.20
CA VAL A 267 -3.15 -30.55 5.70
C VAL A 267 -2.32 -29.26 5.70
N VAL A 268 -2.88 -28.16 5.17
CA VAL A 268 -2.32 -26.82 5.23
C VAL A 268 -3.48 -25.87 5.55
N GLU A 269 -3.36 -25.17 6.66
CA GLU A 269 -4.34 -24.19 7.09
C GLU A 269 -3.67 -22.86 7.42
N GLY A 270 -4.22 -21.77 6.89
CA GLY A 270 -3.84 -20.41 7.23
C GLY A 270 -4.49 -19.98 8.55
N VAL A 271 -4.15 -18.76 9.00
CA VAL A 271 -4.71 -18.17 10.24
C VAL A 271 -6.21 -17.91 10.10
N ALA A 272 -6.69 -17.61 8.90
CA ALA A 272 -8.08 -17.29 8.58
C ALA A 272 -8.60 -18.15 7.40
N PRO A 273 -8.75 -19.48 7.60
CA PRO A 273 -9.05 -20.40 6.50
C PRO A 273 -10.40 -20.16 5.81
N ASP A 274 -11.33 -19.49 6.47
CA ASP A 274 -12.65 -19.15 5.91
C ASP A 274 -12.71 -17.72 5.32
N ALA A 275 -11.62 -16.96 5.30
CA ALA A 275 -11.56 -15.68 4.59
C ALA A 275 -11.51 -15.86 3.06
N GLN A 276 -12.14 -14.96 2.32
CA GLN A 276 -11.95 -14.84 0.88
C GLN A 276 -10.69 -14.02 0.58
N LEU A 277 -9.97 -14.41 -0.48
CA LEU A 277 -8.71 -13.77 -0.86
C LEU A 277 -8.87 -13.07 -2.22
N PHE A 278 -8.63 -11.77 -2.26
CA PHE A 278 -8.55 -10.96 -3.46
C PHE A 278 -7.09 -10.90 -3.88
N ILE A 279 -6.73 -11.57 -4.97
CA ILE A 279 -5.34 -11.66 -5.43
C ILE A 279 -5.07 -10.50 -6.38
N MET A 280 -4.26 -9.58 -5.93
CA MET A 280 -3.87 -8.37 -6.64
C MET A 280 -2.37 -8.41 -6.88
N LYS A 281 -1.95 -9.00 -8.01
CA LYS A 281 -0.55 -9.10 -8.36
C LYS A 281 -0.04 -7.72 -8.77
N VAL A 282 0.96 -7.22 -8.03
CA VAL A 282 1.58 -5.89 -8.23
C VAL A 282 3.05 -5.97 -8.66
N PHE A 283 3.65 -7.16 -8.59
CA PHE A 283 5.00 -7.43 -9.10
C PHE A 283 4.92 -7.94 -10.52
N GLY A 284 5.60 -7.23 -11.45
CA GLY A 284 5.58 -7.60 -12.87
C GLY A 284 6.53 -8.75 -13.20
N ASP A 285 6.11 -9.63 -14.10
CA ASP A 285 6.90 -10.78 -14.55
C ASP A 285 8.19 -10.34 -15.28
N SER A 286 8.12 -9.21 -15.97
CA SER A 286 9.26 -8.66 -16.74
C SER A 286 10.06 -7.62 -15.98
N SER A 287 9.42 -6.85 -15.09
CA SER A 287 10.08 -5.78 -14.32
C SER A 287 10.89 -6.31 -13.15
N GLY A 288 10.56 -7.51 -12.64
CA GLY A 288 11.18 -8.08 -11.44
C GLY A 288 10.91 -7.29 -10.17
N GLY A 289 9.84 -6.47 -10.16
CA GLY A 289 9.47 -5.65 -9.01
C GLY A 289 8.11 -5.00 -9.17
N ALA A 290 7.71 -4.23 -8.17
CA ALA A 290 6.45 -3.48 -8.13
C ALA A 290 6.72 -1.99 -8.21
N TYR A 291 5.83 -1.24 -8.87
CA TYR A 291 5.85 0.21 -8.86
C TYR A 291 4.68 0.77 -8.03
N ASP A 292 4.88 1.94 -7.44
CA ASP A 292 3.83 2.65 -6.69
C ASP A 292 2.52 2.78 -7.47
N ASP A 293 2.57 3.03 -8.77
CA ASP A 293 1.38 3.22 -9.59
C ASP A 293 0.53 1.94 -9.71
N ASP A 294 1.15 0.77 -9.74
CA ASP A 294 0.46 -0.52 -9.75
C ASP A 294 -0.11 -0.85 -8.37
N ILE A 295 0.66 -0.55 -7.30
CA ILE A 295 0.20 -0.67 -5.91
C ILE A 295 -0.99 0.27 -5.64
N LEU A 296 -0.91 1.53 -6.06
CA LEU A 296 -2.00 2.51 -5.94
C LEU A 296 -3.27 2.04 -6.67
N ALA A 297 -3.12 1.42 -7.85
CA ALA A 297 -4.26 0.88 -8.58
C ALA A 297 -4.95 -0.27 -7.83
N ALA A 298 -4.16 -1.17 -7.25
CA ALA A 298 -4.67 -2.26 -6.42
C ALA A 298 -5.34 -1.75 -5.13
N LEU A 299 -4.77 -0.73 -4.47
CA LEU A 299 -5.36 -0.08 -3.30
C LEU A 299 -6.70 0.61 -3.63
N ASP A 300 -6.75 1.36 -4.74
CA ASP A 300 -7.95 2.07 -5.19
C ASP A 300 -9.10 1.10 -5.50
N ASP A 301 -8.79 -0.01 -6.16
CA ASP A 301 -9.78 -1.04 -6.48
C ASP A 301 -10.16 -1.88 -5.24
N SER A 302 -9.24 -2.12 -4.29
CA SER A 302 -9.55 -2.77 -2.99
C SER A 302 -10.63 -2.02 -2.21
N VAL A 303 -10.56 -0.68 -2.21
CA VAL A 303 -11.58 0.18 -1.57
C VAL A 303 -12.93 0.03 -2.27
N LYS A 304 -12.95 -0.04 -3.61
CA LYS A 304 -14.19 -0.22 -4.39
C LYS A 304 -14.84 -1.56 -4.11
N PHE A 305 -14.05 -2.63 -3.98
CA PHE A 305 -14.54 -3.95 -3.57
C PHE A 305 -15.01 -3.97 -2.11
N GLY A 306 -14.53 -3.09 -1.26
CA GLY A 306 -14.86 -3.08 0.17
C GLY A 306 -14.28 -4.29 0.91
N VAL A 307 -13.02 -4.62 0.63
CA VAL A 307 -12.29 -5.61 1.41
C VAL A 307 -12.13 -5.16 2.86
N ASP A 308 -12.01 -6.09 3.80
CA ASP A 308 -11.86 -5.75 5.21
C ASP A 308 -10.40 -5.50 5.58
N VAL A 309 -9.48 -6.18 4.90
CA VAL A 309 -8.05 -6.16 5.19
C VAL A 309 -7.27 -6.09 3.88
N ILE A 310 -6.18 -5.35 3.89
CA ILE A 310 -5.15 -5.37 2.85
C ILE A 310 -3.84 -5.85 3.48
N ASN A 311 -3.21 -6.84 2.86
CA ASN A 311 -1.88 -7.31 3.21
C ASN A 311 -0.89 -6.90 2.12
N MET A 312 0.19 -6.26 2.55
CA MET A 312 1.31 -5.84 1.71
C MET A 312 2.61 -6.39 2.31
N SER A 313 3.01 -7.58 1.85
CA SER A 313 4.28 -8.20 2.23
C SER A 313 5.41 -7.71 1.33
N LEU A 314 5.53 -6.40 1.22
CA LEU A 314 6.49 -5.68 0.38
C LEU A 314 6.94 -4.40 1.09
N GLY A 315 8.02 -3.80 0.64
CA GLY A 315 8.51 -2.54 1.15
C GLY A 315 9.86 -2.13 0.57
N SER A 316 10.23 -0.88 0.79
CA SER A 316 11.58 -0.37 0.52
C SER A 316 12.52 -0.73 1.67
N THR A 317 13.84 -0.68 1.43
CA THR A 317 14.86 -1.03 2.44
C THR A 317 14.74 -0.25 3.74
N ALA A 318 14.54 1.07 3.63
CA ALA A 318 14.37 1.96 4.78
C ALA A 318 13.32 3.01 4.43
N GLY A 319 12.30 3.12 5.25
CA GLY A 319 11.22 4.06 5.08
C GLY A 319 11.31 5.24 6.04
N PHE A 320 10.62 6.31 5.71
CA PHE A 320 10.44 7.47 6.58
C PHE A 320 9.03 7.46 7.14
N SER A 321 8.87 7.89 8.40
CA SER A 321 7.54 8.06 9.04
C SER A 321 6.70 9.13 8.33
N GLU A 322 7.38 10.06 7.67
CA GLU A 322 6.78 11.01 6.74
C GLU A 322 7.29 10.69 5.34
N SER A 323 6.39 10.32 4.44
CA SER A 323 6.73 10.21 3.03
C SER A 323 7.34 11.53 2.55
N ALA A 324 8.36 11.46 1.70
CA ALA A 324 8.86 12.61 0.97
C ALA A 324 7.73 13.31 0.19
N TYR A 325 6.68 12.56 -0.13
CA TYR A 325 5.50 13.03 -0.84
C TYR A 325 4.27 12.99 0.07
N LYS A 326 3.73 14.17 0.36
CA LYS A 326 2.52 14.32 1.17
C LYS A 326 1.33 13.56 0.59
N SER A 327 1.22 13.51 -0.73
CA SER A 327 0.19 12.79 -1.47
C SER A 327 0.12 11.31 -1.11
N MET A 328 1.25 10.62 -1.03
CA MET A 328 1.29 9.19 -0.69
C MET A 328 0.76 8.94 0.72
N ARG A 329 1.20 9.72 1.71
CA ARG A 329 0.69 9.61 3.09
C ARG A 329 -0.83 9.84 3.17
N GLU A 330 -1.33 10.84 2.44
CA GLU A 330 -2.77 11.12 2.39
C GLU A 330 -3.56 9.96 1.75
N VAL A 331 -3.02 9.32 0.73
CA VAL A 331 -3.62 8.13 0.09
C VAL A 331 -3.79 6.99 1.10
N TYR A 332 -2.73 6.61 1.79
CA TYR A 332 -2.78 5.53 2.78
C TYR A 332 -3.73 5.86 3.94
N ASN A 333 -3.76 7.11 4.39
CA ASN A 333 -4.72 7.57 5.40
C ASN A 333 -6.17 7.48 4.90
N ARG A 334 -6.45 7.75 3.63
CA ARG A 334 -7.79 7.58 3.04
C ARG A 334 -8.19 6.10 3.01
N VAL A 335 -7.28 5.19 2.66
CA VAL A 335 -7.54 3.74 2.73
C VAL A 335 -7.89 3.32 4.16
N LYS A 336 -7.08 3.67 5.16
CA LYS A 336 -7.37 3.41 6.58
C LYS A 336 -8.74 3.98 7.00
N ASN A 337 -9.01 5.23 6.64
CA ASN A 337 -10.24 5.93 7.01
C ASN A 337 -11.49 5.38 6.28
N SER A 338 -11.33 4.59 5.23
CA SER A 338 -12.42 3.84 4.61
C SER A 338 -12.87 2.62 5.41
N GLY A 339 -12.20 2.32 6.52
CA GLY A 339 -12.48 1.19 7.41
C GLY A 339 -11.68 -0.07 7.11
N ILE A 340 -10.72 -0.01 6.20
CA ILE A 340 -9.86 -1.14 5.81
C ILE A 340 -8.64 -1.17 6.74
N ALA A 341 -8.34 -2.34 7.32
CA ALA A 341 -7.12 -2.57 8.07
C ALA A 341 -5.96 -2.86 7.11
N LEU A 342 -4.91 -2.03 7.17
CA LEU A 342 -3.76 -2.14 6.27
C LEU A 342 -2.56 -2.71 7.02
N TYR A 343 -2.12 -3.91 6.66
CA TYR A 343 -0.96 -4.58 7.23
C TYR A 343 0.21 -4.55 6.25
N CYS A 344 1.36 -4.05 6.71
CA CYS A 344 2.57 -3.95 5.90
C CYS A 344 3.75 -4.61 6.61
N ALA A 345 4.59 -5.33 5.85
CA ALA A 345 5.81 -5.92 6.39
C ALA A 345 6.77 -4.82 6.87
N ALA A 346 7.35 -5.01 8.05
CA ALA A 346 8.35 -4.07 8.60
C ALA A 346 9.67 -4.06 7.82
N GLY A 347 9.90 -5.05 6.96
CA GLY A 347 11.10 -5.21 6.14
C GLY A 347 12.02 -6.34 6.64
N ASN A 348 13.01 -6.65 5.84
CA ASN A 348 13.99 -7.72 6.09
C ASN A 348 15.37 -7.15 6.43
N GLU A 349 15.59 -5.86 6.24
CA GLU A 349 16.86 -5.19 6.39
C GLU A 349 17.06 -4.69 7.82
N TYR A 350 18.27 -4.84 8.32
CA TYR A 350 18.67 -4.30 9.61
C TYR A 350 19.21 -2.88 9.52
N SER A 351 19.77 -2.52 8.38
CA SER A 351 20.50 -1.26 8.19
C SER A 351 20.17 -0.60 6.86
N SER A 352 20.17 0.72 6.83
CA SER A 352 20.04 1.52 5.60
C SER A 352 21.32 1.52 4.74
N THR A 353 22.35 0.76 5.13
CA THR A 353 23.61 0.72 4.39
C THR A 353 23.58 -0.17 3.18
N TYR A 354 24.61 0.07 2.35
CA TYR A 354 25.13 -0.75 1.29
C TYR A 354 25.21 -2.24 1.65
N GLU A 355 24.96 -3.12 0.69
CA GLU A 355 24.94 -4.59 0.86
C GLU A 355 23.89 -5.08 1.87
N ASN A 356 22.73 -4.45 1.90
CA ASN A 356 21.60 -5.05 2.57
C ASN A 356 21.12 -6.31 1.82
N ALA A 357 20.30 -7.13 2.48
CA ALA A 357 19.83 -8.39 1.91
C ALA A 357 19.03 -8.20 0.58
N ALA A 358 18.43 -7.04 0.37
CA ALA A 358 17.74 -6.70 -0.87
C ALA A 358 18.66 -6.29 -2.02
N GLY A 359 19.98 -6.19 -1.80
CA GLY A 359 20.95 -5.85 -2.83
C GLY A 359 20.87 -4.42 -3.35
N ASN A 360 20.15 -3.53 -2.67
CA ASN A 360 20.05 -2.13 -3.03
C ASN A 360 21.32 -1.38 -2.62
N ASP A 361 22.09 -0.98 -3.61
CA ASP A 361 23.35 -0.25 -3.45
C ASP A 361 23.12 1.21 -3.06
N LEU A 362 22.62 1.42 -1.85
CA LEU A 362 22.60 2.77 -1.30
C LEU A 362 24.04 3.22 -0.99
N PRO A 363 24.41 4.50 -1.24
CA PRO A 363 25.73 4.99 -0.94
C PRO A 363 26.06 4.75 0.53
N LYS A 364 27.28 4.29 0.82
CA LYS A 364 27.76 4.12 2.20
C LYS A 364 27.61 5.44 2.96
N ALA A 365 26.70 5.47 3.92
CA ALA A 365 26.71 6.52 4.92
C ALA A 365 27.84 6.26 5.91
N THR A 366 28.48 7.32 6.40
CA THR A 366 29.51 7.21 7.46
C THR A 366 28.90 6.73 8.78
N GLU A 367 27.63 6.99 8.98
CA GLU A 367 26.83 6.56 10.14
C GLU A 367 25.48 6.04 9.62
N PRO A 368 25.38 4.74 9.29
CA PRO A 368 24.12 4.16 8.79
C PRO A 368 23.11 4.05 9.91
N ASP A 369 21.85 4.27 9.56
CA ASP A 369 20.74 3.91 10.44
C ASP A 369 20.67 2.38 10.58
N ASN A 370 20.45 1.92 11.81
CA ASN A 370 20.28 0.52 12.14
C ASN A 370 18.90 0.29 12.75
N GLY A 371 18.34 -0.90 12.55
CA GLY A 371 17.00 -1.23 12.99
C GLY A 371 15.95 -0.49 12.17
N VAL A 372 16.16 -0.39 10.86
CA VAL A 372 15.28 0.32 9.93
C VAL A 372 13.97 -0.41 9.70
N VAL A 373 12.94 0.35 9.36
CA VAL A 373 11.62 -0.17 8.99
C VAL A 373 11.29 0.31 7.58
N ALA A 374 10.75 -0.59 6.76
CA ALA A 374 10.44 -0.33 5.36
C ALA A 374 9.22 0.61 5.17
N SER A 375 9.19 1.40 4.10
CA SER A 375 7.95 2.00 3.59
C SER A 375 7.17 0.95 2.77
N PRO A 376 5.82 0.92 2.82
CA PRO A 376 4.91 1.86 3.50
C PRO A 376 4.62 1.50 4.97
N SER A 377 5.31 0.53 5.56
CA SER A 377 5.10 0.09 6.94
C SER A 377 5.34 1.20 7.98
N THR A 378 6.16 2.21 7.63
CA THR A 378 6.43 3.40 8.45
C THR A 378 5.30 4.43 8.45
N TYR A 379 4.29 4.30 7.57
CA TYR A 379 3.19 5.27 7.52
C TYR A 379 2.21 5.06 8.68
N GLU A 380 1.68 6.16 9.22
CA GLU A 380 0.71 6.14 10.32
C GLU A 380 -0.55 5.29 10.01
N ALA A 381 -0.89 5.17 8.74
CA ALA A 381 -2.03 4.37 8.30
C ALA A 381 -1.79 2.88 8.41
N ALA A 382 -0.53 2.42 8.35
CA ALA A 382 -0.17 1.02 8.31
C ALA A 382 -0.03 0.41 9.70
N LEU A 383 -0.39 -0.87 9.81
CA LEU A 383 0.00 -1.73 10.92
C LEU A 383 1.30 -2.42 10.50
N SER A 384 2.41 -1.99 11.10
CA SER A 384 3.74 -2.52 10.84
C SER A 384 3.90 -3.90 11.47
N VAL A 385 4.24 -4.91 10.66
CA VAL A 385 4.39 -6.29 11.11
C VAL A 385 5.83 -6.73 10.99
N ALA A 386 6.47 -6.93 12.14
CA ALA A 386 7.83 -7.47 12.24
C ALA A 386 7.81 -8.96 12.53
N SER A 387 8.84 -9.67 12.08
CA SER A 387 9.01 -11.09 12.39
C SER A 387 9.36 -11.32 13.85
N MET A 388 8.96 -12.47 14.38
CA MET A 388 9.41 -12.98 15.68
C MET A 388 10.05 -14.36 15.49
N ASN A 389 11.00 -14.69 16.35
CA ASN A 389 11.59 -16.02 16.34
C ASN A 389 10.54 -17.07 16.70
N ASN A 390 10.44 -18.13 15.93
CA ASN A 390 9.61 -19.29 16.26
C ASN A 390 10.21 -20.02 17.49
N ILE A 391 9.33 -20.51 18.36
CA ILE A 391 9.73 -21.20 19.60
C ILE A 391 10.39 -22.56 19.31
N GLU A 392 10.13 -23.14 18.13
CA GLU A 392 10.73 -24.40 17.67
C GLU A 392 11.48 -24.17 16.35
N THR A 393 12.75 -23.81 16.44
CA THR A 393 13.67 -23.99 15.31
C THR A 393 14.18 -25.43 15.34
N THR A 394 13.71 -26.26 14.45
CA THR A 394 14.42 -27.55 14.17
C THR A 394 15.71 -27.19 13.43
N SER A 395 16.83 -27.31 14.13
CA SER A 395 18.17 -27.24 13.56
C SER A 395 18.43 -28.43 12.62
#